data_c1416205825f1d6fde54b0de8faddb23
#
_entry.id   c1416205825f1d6fde54b0de8faddb23
#
_cell.length_a   1.000
_cell.length_b   1.000
_cell.length_c   1.000
_cell.angle_alpha   90.00
_cell.angle_beta   90.00
_cell.angle_gamma   90.00
#
_symmetry.space_group_name_H-M   'P 1'
#
loop_
_entity.id
_entity.type
_entity.pdbx_description
1 polymer ?
#
loop_
_entity_poly.entity_id
_entity_poly.type
_entity_poly.pdbx_seq_one_letter_code
_entity_poly.pdbx_strand_id
1 'polypeptide(L)'
;MKRKAGPVGIMAGAVCALAVLLSACAPRTPPEAMTPSPEPQYGGELNIATVYATLSALSWDPADWVWKQNHDTGAVRELLLSADLSKARSRGGPHAFTMDVFVPRDALRGELAESWEWEDPLRLVMRLRRGVFFPEKPGVMKRRELDAEDVVYTFNYVRSSPRVQPTVMGFLDRVEARDSHTVVFHLREYNNEWDYRLGYGYYNAILPREMADVDARDWRNVTGTGPFSISRYVSASVQTYTANRDYWDSEEIGQTTYRLPFVDRINYRIVKDEATFLSALRTGKLDIGEVVRWINVPQLKETTPELQWNRWLAPQGTLIALRVDRPPLDNRLVRRALNIAVNKQEIVDLFYGGEAEVMAFPQLPDFGAYFQPLGEMPASVQELFVYDPEKARRLLAEAGLPDGFELNIQVCSCTPDHMDLLPLIVSYWEKIGVRARIQPMEYAAFLSAMTTRTHAEAYI
;
A
#
# COMPACT_ATOMS: atom_id res chain seq x y z
N MET A 1 -28.18 -95.69 7.40
CA MET A 1 -27.51 -96.79 6.63
C MET A 1 -26.56 -96.13 5.58
N LYS A 2 -25.27 -96.55 5.73
CA LYS A 2 -24.23 -96.64 4.73
C LYS A 2 -24.10 -95.60 3.60
N ARG A 3 -23.09 -94.72 3.73
CA ARG A 3 -21.80 -94.74 3.00
C ARG A 3 -21.86 -94.55 1.49
N LYS A 4 -21.25 -93.55 0.98
CA LYS A 4 -19.94 -93.69 0.27
C LYS A 4 -19.36 -92.32 -0.09
N ALA A 5 -18.07 -92.27 0.11
CA ALA A 5 -17.18 -91.15 -0.20
C ALA A 5 -16.62 -91.24 -1.61
N GLY A 6 -16.17 -90.11 -2.21
CA GLY A 6 -15.17 -90.00 -3.21
C GLY A 6 -15.51 -89.01 -4.32
N PRO A 7 -14.55 -88.47 -5.06
CA PRO A 7 -13.25 -87.94 -4.66
C PRO A 7 -13.10 -86.45 -4.99
N VAL A 8 -11.99 -85.92 -4.47
CA VAL A 8 -11.44 -84.54 -4.55
C VAL A 8 -11.22 -84.10 -6.02
N GLY A 9 -11.79 -83.01 -6.39
CA GLY A 9 -11.46 -82.26 -7.63
C GLY A 9 -10.77 -80.94 -7.21
N ILE A 10 -9.52 -80.82 -7.52
CA ILE A 10 -8.67 -79.63 -7.28
C ILE A 10 -9.09 -78.61 -8.35
N MET A 11 -9.77 -77.51 -7.93
CA MET A 11 -9.90 -76.34 -8.76
C MET A 11 -8.85 -75.32 -8.32
N ALA A 12 -7.94 -75.03 -9.22
CA ALA A 12 -6.94 -73.99 -9.08
C ALA A 12 -7.64 -72.59 -8.96
N GLY A 13 -7.62 -72.00 -7.82
CA GLY A 13 -8.04 -70.62 -7.58
C GLY A 13 -6.99 -69.66 -8.13
N ALA A 14 -7.38 -68.89 -9.14
CA ALA A 14 -6.58 -67.76 -9.60
C ALA A 14 -6.52 -66.71 -8.50
N VAL A 15 -5.38 -66.53 -7.87
CA VAL A 15 -5.08 -65.40 -6.97
C VAL A 15 -4.84 -64.18 -7.89
N CYS A 16 -5.83 -63.29 -8.00
CA CYS A 16 -5.63 -61.94 -8.49
C CYS A 16 -4.80 -61.18 -7.48
N ALA A 17 -3.50 -61.10 -7.69
CA ALA A 17 -2.62 -60.19 -6.97
C ALA A 17 -2.96 -58.75 -7.40
N LEU A 18 -3.66 -58.03 -6.50
CA LEU A 18 -3.89 -56.60 -6.60
C LEU A 18 -2.56 -55.91 -6.31
N ALA A 19 -1.79 -55.58 -7.34
CA ALA A 19 -0.59 -54.75 -7.21
C ALA A 19 -1.03 -53.33 -6.86
N VAL A 20 -1.05 -52.98 -5.60
CA VAL A 20 -1.13 -51.60 -5.13
C VAL A 20 0.17 -50.93 -5.55
N LEU A 21 0.10 -50.14 -6.63
CA LEU A 21 1.14 -49.20 -7.02
C LEU A 21 1.23 -48.13 -5.92
N LEU A 22 2.06 -48.37 -4.93
CA LEU A 22 2.62 -47.34 -4.08
C LEU A 22 3.54 -46.50 -4.97
N SER A 23 2.97 -45.44 -5.58
CA SER A 23 3.76 -44.35 -6.11
C SER A 23 4.48 -43.74 -4.90
N ALA A 24 5.71 -44.18 -4.70
CA ALA A 24 6.62 -43.51 -3.80
C ALA A 24 6.74 -42.07 -4.28
N CYS A 25 6.23 -41.14 -3.49
CA CYS A 25 6.63 -39.72 -3.61
C CYS A 25 8.14 -39.70 -3.40
N ALA A 26 8.90 -39.68 -4.49
CA ALA A 26 10.30 -39.32 -4.39
C ALA A 26 10.39 -37.96 -3.70
N PRO A 27 11.25 -37.79 -2.71
CA PRO A 27 11.49 -36.45 -2.15
C PRO A 27 11.90 -35.56 -3.31
N ARG A 28 11.11 -34.49 -3.55
CA ARG A 28 11.53 -33.44 -4.48
C ARG A 28 12.84 -32.91 -3.91
N THR A 29 13.91 -33.06 -4.65
CA THR A 29 15.14 -32.29 -4.43
C THR A 29 14.71 -30.82 -4.35
N PRO A 30 15.08 -30.08 -3.30
CA PRO A 30 14.85 -28.65 -3.27
C PRO A 30 15.40 -28.08 -4.57
N PRO A 31 14.71 -27.19 -5.25
CA PRO A 31 15.30 -26.49 -6.38
C PRO A 31 16.62 -25.91 -5.90
N GLU A 32 17.68 -26.24 -6.61
CA GLU A 32 19.01 -25.69 -6.37
C GLU A 32 18.83 -24.17 -6.25
N ALA A 33 19.24 -23.59 -5.11
CA ALA A 33 19.10 -22.17 -4.88
C ALA A 33 19.76 -21.48 -6.08
N MET A 34 18.97 -20.94 -6.98
CA MET A 34 19.48 -20.21 -8.14
C MET A 34 20.35 -19.09 -7.58
N THR A 35 21.65 -19.27 -7.72
CA THR A 35 22.59 -18.15 -7.55
C THR A 35 22.05 -17.05 -8.49
N PRO A 36 21.74 -15.85 -8.00
CA PRO A 36 21.21 -14.80 -8.84
C PRO A 36 22.14 -14.65 -10.04
N SER A 37 21.61 -14.84 -11.25
CA SER A 37 22.37 -14.50 -12.45
C SER A 37 22.72 -13.02 -12.31
N PRO A 38 23.99 -12.61 -12.45
CA PRO A 38 24.34 -11.20 -12.36
C PRO A 38 23.70 -10.36 -13.48
N GLU A 39 23.12 -11.01 -14.48
CA GLU A 39 22.47 -10.36 -15.62
C GLU A 39 20.93 -10.46 -15.50
N PRO A 40 20.22 -9.31 -15.61
CA PRO A 40 18.77 -9.31 -15.64
C PRO A 40 18.25 -10.06 -16.88
N GLN A 41 17.14 -10.76 -16.68
CA GLN A 41 16.45 -11.46 -17.75
C GLN A 41 15.31 -10.60 -18.31
N TYR A 42 15.26 -10.50 -19.63
CA TYR A 42 14.16 -9.82 -20.32
C TYR A 42 13.05 -10.80 -20.68
N GLY A 43 11.81 -10.31 -20.59
CA GLY A 43 10.64 -11.08 -20.98
C GLY A 43 9.85 -11.64 -19.81
N GLY A 44 8.83 -12.42 -20.12
CA GLY A 44 8.00 -13.09 -19.13
C GLY A 44 6.94 -12.20 -18.47
N GLU A 45 6.27 -12.79 -17.48
CA GLU A 45 5.17 -12.17 -16.76
C GLU A 45 5.45 -12.21 -15.26
N LEU A 46 5.08 -11.14 -14.56
CA LEU A 46 5.11 -11.05 -13.10
C LEU A 46 3.66 -11.09 -12.59
N ASN A 47 3.35 -12.06 -11.74
CA ASN A 47 2.05 -12.21 -11.10
C ASN A 47 2.13 -11.71 -9.66
N ILE A 48 1.52 -10.55 -9.41
CA ILE A 48 1.45 -9.92 -8.09
C ILE A 48 0.03 -10.09 -7.57
N ALA A 49 -0.13 -10.35 -6.29
CA ALA A 49 -1.44 -10.34 -5.67
C ALA A 49 -1.47 -9.67 -4.31
N THR A 50 -2.65 -9.14 -4.00
CA THR A 50 -3.02 -8.61 -2.70
C THR A 50 -4.36 -9.17 -2.26
N VAL A 51 -4.58 -9.24 -0.95
CA VAL A 51 -5.89 -9.54 -0.34
C VAL A 51 -6.76 -8.29 -0.21
N TYR A 52 -6.18 -7.11 -0.34
CA TYR A 52 -6.86 -5.84 -0.13
C TYR A 52 -7.55 -5.35 -1.40
N ALA A 53 -8.87 -5.38 -1.43
CA ALA A 53 -9.67 -4.85 -2.52
C ALA A 53 -9.82 -3.33 -2.39
N THR A 54 -8.76 -2.61 -2.67
CA THR A 54 -8.76 -1.14 -2.61
C THR A 54 -9.13 -0.50 -3.94
N LEU A 55 -9.28 -1.28 -5.00
CA LEU A 55 -9.54 -0.77 -6.34
C LEU A 55 -10.99 -0.32 -6.47
N SER A 56 -11.19 0.99 -6.40
CA SER A 56 -12.44 1.59 -6.81
C SER A 56 -12.53 1.61 -8.33
N ALA A 57 -13.53 0.95 -8.90
CA ALA A 57 -13.78 0.97 -10.33
C ALA A 57 -14.33 2.31 -10.86
N LEU A 58 -14.58 3.27 -9.98
CA LEU A 58 -15.43 4.42 -10.30
C LEU A 58 -14.69 5.56 -10.99
N SER A 59 -13.37 5.66 -10.84
CA SER A 59 -12.61 6.75 -11.44
C SER A 59 -11.12 6.43 -11.56
N TRP A 60 -10.55 6.82 -12.71
CA TRP A 60 -9.11 6.77 -13.00
C TRP A 60 -8.53 8.16 -13.11
N ASP A 61 -9.34 9.14 -12.79
CA ASP A 61 -8.95 10.55 -12.73
C ASP A 61 -8.03 10.78 -11.53
N PRO A 62 -6.81 11.27 -11.71
CA PRO A 62 -5.87 11.53 -10.62
C PRO A 62 -6.36 12.60 -9.65
N ALA A 63 -7.28 13.47 -10.06
CA ALA A 63 -7.89 14.46 -9.18
C ALA A 63 -8.99 13.87 -8.26
N ASP A 64 -9.51 12.68 -8.58
CA ASP A 64 -10.56 12.01 -7.80
C ASP A 64 -9.99 11.13 -6.68
N TRP A 65 -8.84 10.49 -6.92
CA TRP A 65 -8.26 9.48 -6.03
C TRP A 65 -6.74 9.60 -5.96
N VAL A 66 -6.25 10.31 -5.00
CA VAL A 66 -4.83 10.62 -4.85
C VAL A 66 -3.94 9.41 -4.68
N TRP A 67 -4.31 8.47 -3.83
CA TRP A 67 -3.48 7.29 -3.54
C TRP A 67 -3.52 6.22 -4.64
N LYS A 68 -4.49 6.26 -5.55
CA LYS A 68 -4.51 5.41 -6.75
C LYS A 68 -3.32 5.64 -7.66
N GLN A 69 -2.74 6.82 -7.62
CA GLN A 69 -1.56 7.12 -8.40
C GLN A 69 -0.44 6.11 -8.12
N ASN A 70 -0.18 5.81 -6.87
CA ASN A 70 0.89 4.90 -6.51
C ASN A 70 0.57 3.43 -6.80
N HIS A 71 -0.68 3.02 -6.60
CA HIS A 71 -1.06 1.62 -6.72
C HIS A 71 -1.52 1.21 -8.12
N ASP A 72 -2.29 2.08 -8.80
CA ASP A 72 -2.96 1.68 -10.05
C ASP A 72 -2.33 2.30 -11.28
N THR A 73 -1.81 3.52 -11.20
CA THR A 73 -1.29 4.25 -12.34
C THR A 73 0.20 4.58 -12.27
N GLY A 74 0.87 4.34 -11.14
CA GLY A 74 2.29 4.66 -10.97
C GLY A 74 3.23 3.95 -11.94
N ALA A 75 2.85 2.76 -12.41
CA ALA A 75 3.61 2.07 -13.47
C ALA A 75 3.39 2.67 -14.88
N VAL A 76 2.42 3.59 -15.02
CA VAL A 76 2.02 4.19 -16.31
C VAL A 76 2.34 5.68 -16.38
N ARG A 77 2.14 6.39 -15.26
CA ARG A 77 2.31 7.84 -15.16
C ARG A 77 3.48 8.16 -14.27
N GLU A 78 4.37 8.96 -14.76
CA GLU A 78 5.56 9.38 -14.03
C GLU A 78 5.36 10.76 -13.37
N LEU A 79 6.27 11.05 -12.46
CA LEU A 79 6.33 12.25 -11.65
C LEU A 79 7.49 13.14 -12.11
N LEU A 80 7.59 14.36 -11.62
CA LEU A 80 8.75 15.21 -11.92
C LEU A 80 9.99 14.76 -11.14
N LEU A 81 9.79 14.32 -9.90
CA LEU A 81 10.84 13.82 -9.01
C LEU A 81 10.45 12.45 -8.44
N SER A 82 11.42 11.68 -8.01
CA SER A 82 11.21 10.36 -7.38
C SER A 82 12.27 10.05 -6.32
N ALA A 83 12.13 8.91 -5.64
CA ALA A 83 13.14 8.41 -4.73
C ALA A 83 14.30 7.73 -5.50
N ASP A 84 15.52 8.01 -5.09
CA ASP A 84 16.70 7.29 -5.52
C ASP A 84 16.79 5.93 -4.81
N LEU A 85 16.21 4.91 -5.43
CA LEU A 85 16.16 3.56 -4.87
C LEU A 85 17.54 2.87 -4.79
N SER A 86 18.59 3.43 -5.40
CA SER A 86 19.96 2.93 -5.19
C SER A 86 20.40 3.12 -3.73
N LYS A 87 19.78 4.08 -3.03
CA LYS A 87 20.00 4.36 -1.60
C LYS A 87 19.10 3.56 -0.65
N ALA A 88 18.34 2.58 -1.19
CA ALA A 88 17.48 1.72 -0.38
C ALA A 88 18.29 0.74 0.49
N ARG A 89 17.80 0.43 1.70
CA ARG A 89 18.41 -0.58 2.58
C ARG A 89 18.55 -1.95 1.91
N SER A 90 17.59 -2.34 1.09
CA SER A 90 17.64 -3.56 0.29
C SER A 90 18.81 -3.59 -0.70
N ARG A 91 19.42 -2.44 -1.01
CA ARG A 91 20.60 -2.28 -1.86
C ARG A 91 21.85 -1.83 -1.09
N GLY A 92 21.80 -1.90 0.26
CA GLY A 92 22.91 -1.50 1.13
C GLY A 92 22.96 0.00 1.46
N GLY A 93 21.94 0.77 1.06
CA GLY A 93 21.82 2.20 1.37
C GLY A 93 21.23 2.48 2.76
N PRO A 94 21.14 3.75 3.17
CA PRO A 94 20.69 4.12 4.51
C PRO A 94 19.15 4.18 4.67
N HIS A 95 18.39 4.29 3.57
CA HIS A 95 16.97 4.62 3.62
C HIS A 95 16.07 3.39 3.48
N ALA A 96 14.99 3.34 4.26
CA ALA A 96 14.02 2.24 4.20
C ALA A 96 12.94 2.44 3.13
N PHE A 97 12.65 3.70 2.77
CA PHE A 97 11.56 4.08 1.84
C PHE A 97 10.22 3.40 2.16
N THR A 98 9.86 3.40 3.44
CA THR A 98 8.64 2.76 3.93
C THR A 98 7.38 3.59 3.73
N MET A 99 7.53 4.84 3.30
CA MET A 99 6.43 5.76 3.03
C MET A 99 6.56 6.42 1.67
N ASP A 100 5.48 6.43 0.95
CA ASP A 100 5.34 7.11 -0.35
C ASP A 100 5.17 8.64 -0.24
N VAL A 101 4.86 9.14 0.96
CA VAL A 101 4.70 10.58 1.24
C VAL A 101 5.96 11.24 1.78
N PHE A 102 7.04 10.50 1.95
CA PHE A 102 8.30 11.02 2.47
C PHE A 102 9.50 10.42 1.76
N VAL A 103 10.22 11.26 1.05
CA VAL A 103 11.53 10.96 0.47
C VAL A 103 12.56 11.87 1.15
N PRO A 104 13.60 11.31 1.81
CA PRO A 104 14.69 12.12 2.33
C PRO A 104 15.32 12.95 1.21
N ARG A 105 15.62 14.22 1.47
CA ARG A 105 16.13 15.14 0.42
C ARG A 105 17.43 14.70 -0.21
N ASP A 106 18.27 14.03 0.55
CA ASP A 106 19.52 13.43 0.05
C ASP A 106 19.28 12.18 -0.83
N ALA A 107 18.07 11.66 -0.82
CA ALA A 107 17.62 10.55 -1.66
C ALA A 107 16.59 10.96 -2.73
N LEU A 108 16.42 12.26 -2.93
CA LEU A 108 15.58 12.79 -4.00
C LEU A 108 16.33 12.74 -5.32
N ARG A 109 15.71 12.16 -6.36
CA ARG A 109 16.25 12.16 -7.74
C ARG A 109 15.26 12.81 -8.71
N GLY A 110 15.80 13.26 -9.83
CA GLY A 110 14.97 13.66 -10.96
C GLY A 110 14.37 12.44 -11.66
N GLU A 111 13.10 12.52 -12.00
CA GLU A 111 12.38 11.57 -12.86
C GLU A 111 12.12 12.22 -14.22
N LEU A 112 10.96 12.83 -14.46
CA LEU A 112 10.73 13.61 -15.68
C LEU A 112 11.50 14.95 -15.69
N ALA A 113 11.77 15.54 -14.54
CA ALA A 113 12.70 16.66 -14.43
C ALA A 113 14.13 16.14 -14.23
N GLU A 114 15.03 16.45 -15.14
CA GLU A 114 16.46 16.07 -15.00
C GLU A 114 17.21 16.92 -13.98
N SER A 115 16.73 18.16 -13.73
CA SER A 115 17.31 19.08 -12.77
C SER A 115 16.31 20.12 -12.31
N TRP A 116 16.59 20.73 -11.16
CA TRP A 116 15.80 21.84 -10.62
C TRP A 116 16.68 22.82 -9.86
N GLU A 117 16.27 24.09 -9.87
CA GLU A 117 16.96 25.18 -9.17
C GLU A 117 15.96 26.25 -8.70
N TRP A 118 16.30 26.91 -7.62
CA TRP A 118 15.57 28.07 -7.14
C TRP A 118 16.17 29.36 -7.69
N GLU A 119 15.45 30.10 -8.55
CA GLU A 119 15.86 31.42 -9.00
C GLU A 119 15.76 32.45 -7.88
N ASP A 120 14.72 32.31 -7.05
CA ASP A 120 14.51 33.02 -5.80
C ASP A 120 13.57 32.17 -4.88
N PRO A 121 13.31 32.60 -3.63
CA PRO A 121 12.52 31.80 -2.68
C PRO A 121 11.08 31.45 -3.14
N LEU A 122 10.57 32.10 -4.16
CA LEU A 122 9.21 31.92 -4.68
C LEU A 122 9.17 31.44 -6.14
N ARG A 123 10.34 31.17 -6.75
CA ARG A 123 10.40 30.67 -8.12
C ARG A 123 11.31 29.44 -8.22
N LEU A 124 10.66 28.28 -8.40
CA LEU A 124 11.33 27.02 -8.66
C LEU A 124 11.30 26.74 -10.16
N VAL A 125 12.47 26.51 -10.74
CA VAL A 125 12.65 26.13 -12.14
C VAL A 125 12.98 24.66 -12.21
N MET A 126 12.28 23.89 -13.05
CA MET A 126 12.58 22.50 -13.37
C MET A 126 12.84 22.35 -14.87
N ARG A 127 13.92 21.63 -15.21
CA ARG A 127 14.27 21.30 -16.59
C ARG A 127 13.84 19.89 -16.89
N LEU A 128 13.00 19.71 -17.90
CA LEU A 128 12.46 18.42 -18.29
C LEU A 128 13.48 17.63 -19.13
N ARG A 129 13.47 16.32 -18.97
CA ARG A 129 14.23 15.39 -19.81
C ARG A 129 13.78 15.47 -21.24
N ARG A 130 14.75 15.39 -22.15
CA ARG A 130 14.50 15.22 -23.58
C ARG A 130 14.39 13.74 -23.94
N GLY A 131 13.68 13.43 -25.04
CA GLY A 131 13.55 12.06 -25.49
C GLY A 131 12.57 11.21 -24.66
N VAL A 132 11.74 11.81 -23.84
CA VAL A 132 10.65 11.16 -23.11
C VAL A 132 9.37 11.28 -23.93
N PHE A 133 8.73 10.14 -24.23
CA PHE A 133 7.59 10.10 -25.14
C PHE A 133 6.34 9.53 -24.47
N PHE A 134 5.22 10.18 -24.67
CA PHE A 134 3.92 9.53 -24.54
C PHE A 134 3.74 8.55 -25.70
N PRO A 135 3.36 7.28 -25.43
CA PRO A 135 3.04 6.32 -26.49
C PRO A 135 1.77 6.74 -27.25
N GLU A 136 1.59 6.20 -28.45
CA GLU A 136 0.30 6.32 -29.11
C GLU A 136 -0.79 5.64 -28.28
N LYS A 137 -1.89 6.36 -28.03
CA LYS A 137 -3.08 5.83 -27.37
C LYS A 137 -4.28 6.06 -28.25
N PRO A 138 -4.82 5.01 -28.92
CA PRO A 138 -5.98 5.16 -29.80
C PRO A 138 -7.16 5.84 -29.12
N GLY A 139 -7.73 6.85 -29.78
CA GLY A 139 -8.84 7.64 -29.24
C GLY A 139 -8.44 8.73 -28.25
N VAL A 140 -7.17 8.80 -27.85
CA VAL A 140 -6.67 9.84 -26.93
C VAL A 140 -5.62 10.71 -27.63
N MET A 141 -4.49 10.12 -28.07
CA MET A 141 -3.39 10.89 -28.63
C MET A 141 -2.51 10.08 -29.57
N LYS A 142 -1.77 10.78 -30.43
CA LYS A 142 -0.65 10.24 -31.19
C LYS A 142 0.61 10.25 -30.34
N ARG A 143 1.59 9.38 -30.68
CA ARG A 143 2.90 9.41 -30.06
C ARG A 143 3.55 10.78 -30.21
N ARG A 144 3.98 11.39 -29.13
CA ARG A 144 4.75 12.65 -29.11
C ARG A 144 5.64 12.75 -27.89
N GLU A 145 6.62 13.61 -27.95
CA GLU A 145 7.48 13.95 -26.82
C GLU A 145 6.70 14.71 -25.74
N LEU A 146 7.06 14.45 -24.49
CA LEU A 146 6.64 15.26 -23.33
C LEU A 146 7.21 16.68 -23.47
N ASP A 147 6.40 17.67 -23.17
CA ASP A 147 6.86 19.07 -23.10
C ASP A 147 6.31 19.78 -21.86
N ALA A 148 6.79 21.02 -21.65
CA ALA A 148 6.44 21.82 -20.48
C ALA A 148 4.94 22.15 -20.38
N GLU A 149 4.23 22.19 -21.50
CA GLU A 149 2.78 22.46 -21.52
C GLU A 149 1.99 21.29 -20.91
N ASP A 150 2.50 20.06 -20.93
CA ASP A 150 1.87 18.93 -20.24
C ASP A 150 1.94 19.10 -18.73
N VAL A 151 3.04 19.63 -18.22
CA VAL A 151 3.19 19.95 -16.80
C VAL A 151 2.23 21.09 -16.42
N VAL A 152 2.20 22.16 -17.21
CA VAL A 152 1.27 23.29 -17.00
C VAL A 152 -0.17 22.80 -16.99
N TYR A 153 -0.54 21.98 -17.98
CA TYR A 153 -1.87 21.36 -18.05
C TYR A 153 -2.18 20.56 -16.78
N THR A 154 -1.28 19.67 -16.36
CA THR A 154 -1.49 18.79 -15.21
C THR A 154 -1.79 19.58 -13.93
N PHE A 155 -0.94 20.56 -13.60
CA PHE A 155 -1.10 21.34 -12.39
C PHE A 155 -2.36 22.22 -12.42
N ASN A 156 -2.70 22.80 -13.58
CA ASN A 156 -3.93 23.56 -13.72
C ASN A 156 -5.18 22.67 -13.63
N TYR A 157 -5.14 21.47 -14.23
CA TYR A 157 -6.22 20.48 -14.14
C TYR A 157 -6.50 20.09 -12.70
N VAL A 158 -5.46 19.69 -11.97
CA VAL A 158 -5.58 19.28 -10.56
C VAL A 158 -6.10 20.43 -9.69
N ARG A 159 -5.54 21.64 -9.84
CA ARG A 159 -5.97 22.83 -9.06
C ARG A 159 -7.41 23.23 -9.32
N SER A 160 -7.93 23.00 -10.51
CA SER A 160 -9.31 23.34 -10.89
C SER A 160 -10.34 22.32 -10.38
N SER A 161 -9.89 21.15 -9.93
CA SER A 161 -10.81 20.11 -9.46
C SER A 161 -11.45 20.49 -8.12
N PRO A 162 -12.79 20.42 -8.00
CA PRO A 162 -13.48 20.69 -6.75
C PRO A 162 -13.22 19.61 -5.67
N ARG A 163 -12.58 18.51 -6.04
CA ARG A 163 -12.23 17.41 -5.12
C ARG A 163 -10.87 17.59 -4.47
N VAL A 164 -10.02 18.40 -5.06
CA VAL A 164 -8.73 18.76 -4.48
C VAL A 164 -8.92 19.90 -3.49
N GLN A 165 -8.57 19.66 -2.23
CA GLN A 165 -8.70 20.70 -1.21
C GLN A 165 -7.77 21.89 -1.55
N PRO A 166 -8.24 23.14 -1.42
CA PRO A 166 -7.44 24.32 -1.73
C PRO A 166 -6.11 24.40 -0.97
N THR A 167 -6.04 23.82 0.23
CA THR A 167 -4.82 23.75 1.06
C THR A 167 -3.71 22.92 0.44
N VAL A 168 -4.02 21.99 -0.47
CA VAL A 168 -3.01 21.11 -1.09
C VAL A 168 -2.05 21.89 -1.98
N MET A 169 -2.57 22.84 -2.77
CA MET A 169 -1.79 23.65 -3.72
C MET A 169 -2.02 25.15 -3.57
N GLY A 170 -2.55 25.61 -2.44
CA GLY A 170 -2.85 27.04 -2.21
C GLY A 170 -1.62 27.94 -2.21
N PHE A 171 -0.46 27.41 -1.89
CA PHE A 171 0.83 28.09 -1.94
C PHE A 171 1.33 28.34 -3.37
N LEU A 172 0.82 27.60 -4.37
CA LEU A 172 1.19 27.73 -5.78
C LEU A 172 0.36 28.86 -6.44
N ASP A 173 1.03 29.85 -7.01
CA ASP A 173 0.39 30.91 -7.78
C ASP A 173 0.06 30.46 -9.19
N ARG A 174 1.06 30.13 -9.96
CA ARG A 174 0.91 29.61 -11.34
C ARG A 174 2.08 28.72 -11.74
N VAL A 175 1.86 27.94 -12.79
CA VAL A 175 2.90 27.17 -13.48
C VAL A 175 3.03 27.74 -14.89
N GLU A 176 4.24 27.89 -15.37
CA GLU A 176 4.56 28.52 -16.64
C GLU A 176 5.53 27.66 -17.44
N ALA A 177 5.24 27.42 -18.71
CA ALA A 177 6.19 26.87 -19.66
C ALA A 177 7.06 28.02 -20.20
N ARG A 178 8.32 28.11 -19.75
CA ARG A 178 9.27 29.11 -20.24
C ARG A 178 9.75 28.78 -21.65
N ASP A 179 9.94 27.53 -21.93
CA ASP A 179 10.18 26.92 -23.23
C ASP A 179 9.67 25.47 -23.20
N SER A 180 9.88 24.70 -24.28
CA SER A 180 9.38 23.33 -24.40
C SER A 180 9.86 22.35 -23.32
N HIS A 181 10.98 22.66 -22.64
CA HIS A 181 11.57 21.76 -21.64
C HIS A 181 11.92 22.48 -20.33
N THR A 182 11.41 23.68 -20.11
CA THR A 182 11.65 24.46 -18.88
C THR A 182 10.32 24.89 -18.28
N VAL A 183 10.05 24.40 -17.08
CA VAL A 183 8.86 24.73 -16.30
C VAL A 183 9.23 25.64 -15.13
N VAL A 184 8.46 26.67 -14.89
CA VAL A 184 8.63 27.58 -13.74
C VAL A 184 7.41 27.52 -12.85
N PHE A 185 7.62 27.16 -11.60
CA PHE A 185 6.61 27.21 -10.56
C PHE A 185 6.74 28.53 -9.81
N HIS A 186 5.70 29.36 -9.89
CA HIS A 186 5.60 30.62 -9.15
C HIS A 186 4.79 30.39 -7.88
N LEU A 187 5.37 30.67 -6.73
CA LEU A 187 4.76 30.45 -5.42
C LEU A 187 4.26 31.78 -4.83
N ARG A 188 3.19 31.72 -4.05
CA ARG A 188 2.70 32.84 -3.22
C ARG A 188 3.48 32.92 -1.91
N GLU A 189 3.88 31.76 -1.41
CA GLU A 189 4.65 31.58 -0.20
C GLU A 189 5.54 30.37 -0.32
N TYR A 190 6.69 30.37 0.37
CA TYR A 190 7.56 29.21 0.40
C TYR A 190 6.89 28.05 1.15
N ASN A 191 6.86 26.90 0.53
CA ASN A 191 6.36 25.66 1.14
C ASN A 191 7.51 24.69 1.37
N ASN A 192 7.74 24.28 2.61
CA ASN A 192 8.83 23.35 2.93
C ASN A 192 8.61 21.94 2.39
N GLU A 193 7.37 21.59 2.03
CA GLU A 193 7.00 20.32 1.37
C GLU A 193 6.96 20.46 -0.17
N TRP A 194 7.68 21.43 -0.75
CA TRP A 194 7.63 21.72 -2.19
C TRP A 194 8.01 20.49 -3.04
N ASP A 195 8.98 19.69 -2.57
CA ASP A 195 9.44 18.46 -3.22
C ASP A 195 8.33 17.42 -3.32
N TYR A 196 7.57 17.23 -2.24
CA TYR A 196 6.36 16.40 -2.27
C TYR A 196 5.26 17.07 -3.10
N ARG A 197 4.96 18.34 -2.85
CA ARG A 197 3.81 19.05 -3.44
C ARG A 197 3.94 19.33 -4.92
N LEU A 198 5.15 19.46 -5.45
CA LEU A 198 5.41 19.75 -6.86
C LEU A 198 6.17 18.63 -7.57
N GLY A 199 6.81 17.73 -6.83
CA GLY A 199 7.70 16.72 -7.39
C GLY A 199 7.12 15.31 -7.37
N TYR A 200 7.05 14.66 -6.20
CA TYR A 200 6.76 13.23 -6.10
C TYR A 200 5.43 12.89 -5.41
N GLY A 201 4.60 13.86 -5.08
CA GLY A 201 3.36 13.62 -4.33
C GLY A 201 2.20 13.11 -5.20
N TYR A 202 1.14 12.72 -4.54
CA TYR A 202 -0.02 12.05 -5.13
C TYR A 202 -0.69 12.75 -6.31
N TYR A 203 -0.69 14.07 -6.34
CA TYR A 203 -1.37 14.85 -7.38
C TYR A 203 -0.49 15.20 -8.60
N ASN A 204 0.77 14.75 -8.59
CA ASN A 204 1.80 15.27 -9.49
C ASN A 204 2.09 14.38 -10.71
N ALA A 205 1.31 13.31 -10.90
CA ALA A 205 1.45 12.46 -12.08
C ALA A 205 1.19 13.25 -13.37
N ILE A 206 2.19 13.32 -14.22
CA ILE A 206 2.12 14.14 -15.41
C ILE A 206 1.21 13.49 -16.46
N LEU A 207 0.25 14.29 -16.92
CA LEU A 207 -0.78 13.94 -17.90
C LEU A 207 -0.46 14.59 -19.23
N PRO A 208 -0.69 13.91 -20.35
CA PRO A 208 -0.69 14.61 -21.64
C PRO A 208 -1.90 15.55 -21.71
N ARG A 209 -1.72 16.73 -22.29
CA ARG A 209 -2.79 17.75 -22.39
C ARG A 209 -4.01 17.30 -23.20
N GLU A 210 -3.87 16.28 -24.04
CA GLU A 210 -4.99 15.65 -24.77
C GLU A 210 -6.00 14.96 -23.84
N MET A 211 -5.65 14.77 -22.57
CA MET A 211 -6.62 14.33 -21.56
C MET A 211 -7.77 15.31 -21.35
N ALA A 212 -7.63 16.56 -21.78
CA ALA A 212 -8.71 17.55 -21.78
C ALA A 212 -9.92 17.14 -22.65
N ASP A 213 -9.69 16.35 -23.68
CA ASP A 213 -10.69 15.99 -24.69
C ASP A 213 -11.34 14.62 -24.44
N VAL A 214 -10.97 13.93 -23.34
CA VAL A 214 -11.46 12.58 -23.04
C VAL A 214 -11.91 12.45 -21.59
N ASP A 215 -12.70 11.41 -21.28
CA ASP A 215 -13.09 11.13 -19.90
C ASP A 215 -11.90 10.52 -19.11
N ALA A 216 -11.30 11.33 -18.24
CA ALA A 216 -10.17 10.92 -17.40
C ALA A 216 -10.52 9.78 -16.41
N ARG A 217 -11.81 9.54 -16.16
CA ARG A 217 -12.28 8.47 -15.27
C ARG A 217 -12.28 7.09 -15.93
N ASP A 218 -12.25 7.01 -17.26
CA ASP A 218 -12.21 5.74 -17.97
C ASP A 218 -10.77 5.21 -18.02
N TRP A 219 -10.56 3.99 -17.50
CA TRP A 219 -9.25 3.33 -17.53
C TRP A 219 -8.68 3.16 -18.94
N ARG A 220 -9.56 3.10 -19.98
CA ARG A 220 -9.12 2.96 -21.37
C ARG A 220 -8.36 4.18 -21.85
N ASN A 221 -8.60 5.33 -21.26
CA ASN A 221 -7.95 6.59 -21.59
C ASN A 221 -6.67 6.83 -20.76
N VAL A 222 -6.38 5.97 -19.78
CA VAL A 222 -5.14 6.09 -18.98
C VAL A 222 -3.94 5.93 -19.86
N THR A 223 -3.11 6.96 -19.92
CA THR A 223 -1.83 6.98 -20.61
C THR A 223 -0.82 7.81 -19.83
N GLY A 224 0.45 7.62 -20.11
CA GLY A 224 1.57 8.29 -19.46
C GLY A 224 2.89 7.88 -20.11
N THR A 225 3.98 8.42 -19.62
CA THR A 225 5.34 8.20 -20.13
C THR A 225 6.02 6.97 -19.53
N GLY A 226 5.39 6.34 -18.53
CA GLY A 226 5.98 5.29 -17.71
C GLY A 226 6.32 3.98 -18.42
N PRO A 227 6.95 3.05 -17.66
CA PRO A 227 7.46 1.79 -18.21
C PRO A 227 6.38 0.81 -18.68
N PHE A 228 5.12 1.04 -18.34
CA PHE A 228 4.01 0.17 -18.71
C PHE A 228 2.77 0.94 -19.18
N SER A 229 1.88 0.22 -19.85
CA SER A 229 0.54 0.69 -20.20
C SER A 229 -0.51 -0.31 -19.70
N ILE A 230 -1.70 0.17 -19.26
CA ILE A 230 -2.80 -0.72 -18.89
C ILE A 230 -3.39 -1.34 -20.14
N SER A 231 -3.34 -2.66 -20.24
CA SER A 231 -3.87 -3.44 -21.35
C SER A 231 -5.18 -4.16 -21.03
N ARG A 232 -5.44 -4.41 -19.74
CA ARG A 232 -6.67 -5.05 -19.27
C ARG A 232 -7.01 -4.59 -17.87
N TYR A 233 -8.27 -4.38 -17.61
CA TYR A 233 -8.80 -4.12 -16.28
C TYR A 233 -10.14 -4.84 -16.09
N VAL A 234 -10.25 -5.58 -14.99
CA VAL A 234 -11.49 -6.19 -14.50
C VAL A 234 -11.64 -5.78 -13.03
N SER A 235 -12.66 -4.98 -12.74
CA SER A 235 -12.90 -4.43 -11.40
C SER A 235 -12.86 -5.51 -10.34
N ALA A 236 -12.17 -5.22 -9.22
CA ALA A 236 -12.01 -6.08 -8.06
C ALA A 236 -11.45 -7.49 -8.38
N SER A 237 -10.72 -7.65 -9.49
CA SER A 237 -10.18 -8.94 -9.93
C SER A 237 -8.75 -8.84 -10.45
N VAL A 238 -8.51 -8.09 -11.53
CA VAL A 238 -7.20 -8.03 -12.15
C VAL A 238 -6.98 -6.74 -12.92
N GLN A 239 -5.77 -6.23 -12.82
CA GLN A 239 -5.21 -5.20 -13.68
C GLN A 239 -3.96 -5.74 -14.36
N THR A 240 -3.90 -5.65 -15.69
CA THR A 240 -2.76 -6.12 -16.46
C THR A 240 -2.06 -4.94 -17.11
N TYR A 241 -0.76 -4.89 -16.90
CA TYR A 241 0.14 -3.92 -17.52
C TYR A 241 0.98 -4.61 -18.57
N THR A 242 1.20 -3.93 -19.69
CA THR A 242 2.10 -4.39 -20.79
C THR A 242 3.24 -3.41 -20.92
N ALA A 243 4.45 -3.92 -21.07
CA ALA A 243 5.67 -3.13 -21.16
C ALA A 243 5.64 -2.09 -22.27
N ASN A 244 6.06 -0.87 -21.96
CA ASN A 244 6.41 0.17 -22.90
C ASN A 244 7.87 -0.03 -23.33
N ARG A 245 8.09 -0.56 -24.53
CA ARG A 245 9.45 -0.84 -25.02
C ARG A 245 10.21 0.41 -25.48
N ASP A 246 9.53 1.55 -25.59
CA ASP A 246 10.11 2.86 -25.86
C ASP A 246 10.38 3.68 -24.58
N TYR A 247 10.31 3.03 -23.40
CA TYR A 247 10.58 3.69 -22.12
C TYR A 247 12.00 4.24 -22.08
N TRP A 248 12.13 5.44 -21.56
CA TRP A 248 13.37 6.22 -21.62
C TRP A 248 14.44 5.81 -20.60
N ASP A 249 14.01 5.28 -19.43
CA ASP A 249 14.91 5.03 -18.30
C ASP A 249 15.63 3.68 -18.43
N SER A 250 16.72 3.56 -17.71
CA SER A 250 17.60 2.39 -17.67
C SER A 250 18.10 2.16 -16.24
N GLU A 251 18.56 0.96 -15.96
CA GLU A 251 19.14 0.58 -14.67
C GLU A 251 20.60 0.17 -14.86
N GLU A 252 21.49 0.69 -13.99
CA GLU A 252 22.86 0.24 -13.94
C GLU A 252 23.01 -0.93 -12.96
N ILE A 253 23.43 -2.08 -13.47
CA ILE A 253 23.71 -3.27 -12.67
C ILE A 253 25.15 -3.68 -12.90
N GLY A 254 25.97 -3.54 -11.86
CA GLY A 254 27.42 -3.68 -11.98
C GLY A 254 28.01 -2.56 -12.84
N GLN A 255 28.53 -2.93 -14.03
CA GLN A 255 29.11 -2.00 -15.01
C GLN A 255 28.32 -1.92 -16.31
N THR A 256 27.14 -2.50 -16.32
CA THR A 256 26.31 -2.60 -17.53
C THR A 256 24.99 -1.86 -17.33
N THR A 257 24.64 -1.05 -18.30
CA THR A 257 23.35 -0.33 -18.36
C THR A 257 22.33 -1.17 -19.11
N TYR A 258 21.19 -1.41 -18.46
CA TYR A 258 20.09 -2.20 -18.99
C TYR A 258 18.85 -1.33 -19.20
N ARG A 259 18.19 -1.46 -20.35
CA ARG A 259 16.94 -0.75 -20.61
C ARG A 259 15.80 -1.31 -19.76
N LEU A 260 14.94 -0.45 -19.24
CA LEU A 260 13.72 -0.83 -18.55
C LEU A 260 12.51 -0.85 -19.50
N PRO A 261 11.43 -1.58 -19.19
CA PRO A 261 11.33 -2.57 -18.11
C PRO A 261 11.85 -3.96 -18.54
N PHE A 262 12.23 -4.79 -17.57
CA PHE A 262 12.70 -6.15 -17.82
C PHE A 262 11.57 -7.09 -18.25
N VAL A 263 10.44 -7.09 -17.52
CA VAL A 263 9.30 -7.98 -17.78
C VAL A 263 8.39 -7.46 -18.89
N ASP A 264 7.75 -8.37 -19.62
CA ASP A 264 6.79 -8.01 -20.67
C ASP A 264 5.44 -7.60 -20.11
N ARG A 265 5.06 -8.20 -18.97
CA ARG A 265 3.73 -8.03 -18.39
C ARG A 265 3.75 -8.12 -16.89
N ILE A 266 2.88 -7.32 -16.24
CA ILE A 266 2.55 -7.44 -14.84
C ILE A 266 1.06 -7.72 -14.73
N ASN A 267 0.70 -8.81 -14.05
CA ASN A 267 -0.68 -9.14 -13.69
C ASN A 267 -0.87 -8.86 -12.20
N TYR A 268 -1.53 -7.77 -11.87
CA TYR A 268 -1.87 -7.43 -10.49
C TYR A 268 -3.26 -7.97 -10.16
N ARG A 269 -3.34 -8.94 -9.26
CA ARG A 269 -4.56 -9.67 -8.93
C ARG A 269 -5.05 -9.32 -7.53
N ILE A 270 -6.38 -9.26 -7.37
CA ILE A 270 -7.03 -9.15 -6.07
C ILE A 270 -7.55 -10.53 -5.69
N VAL A 271 -6.98 -11.11 -4.66
CA VAL A 271 -7.36 -12.42 -4.12
C VAL A 271 -7.88 -12.20 -2.71
N LYS A 272 -9.19 -11.96 -2.59
CA LYS A 272 -9.84 -11.61 -1.31
C LYS A 272 -9.82 -12.72 -0.28
N ASP A 273 -9.84 -13.97 -0.73
CA ASP A 273 -9.76 -15.14 0.15
C ASP A 273 -8.31 -15.42 0.52
N GLU A 274 -7.99 -15.26 1.80
CA GLU A 274 -6.64 -15.39 2.32
C GLU A 274 -6.07 -16.80 2.12
N ALA A 275 -6.88 -17.85 2.26
CA ALA A 275 -6.41 -19.22 2.07
C ALA A 275 -6.04 -19.49 0.61
N THR A 276 -6.81 -18.94 -0.32
CA THR A 276 -6.51 -18.99 -1.77
C THR A 276 -5.23 -18.23 -2.08
N PHE A 277 -5.04 -17.03 -1.50
CA PHE A 277 -3.82 -16.23 -1.65
C PHE A 277 -2.58 -16.98 -1.17
N LEU A 278 -2.62 -17.55 0.05
CA LEU A 278 -1.52 -18.31 0.63
C LEU A 278 -1.22 -19.59 -0.16
N SER A 279 -2.26 -20.27 -0.66
CA SER A 279 -2.10 -21.43 -1.53
C SER A 279 -1.41 -21.09 -2.85
N ALA A 280 -1.77 -19.93 -3.44
CA ALA A 280 -1.16 -19.47 -4.68
C ALA A 280 0.33 -19.10 -4.50
N LEU A 281 0.71 -18.51 -3.36
CA LEU A 281 2.11 -18.29 -2.99
C LEU A 281 2.87 -19.62 -2.84
N ARG A 282 2.34 -20.57 -2.06
CA ARG A 282 2.98 -21.90 -1.85
C ARG A 282 3.19 -22.68 -3.14
N THR A 283 2.32 -22.49 -4.12
CA THR A 283 2.37 -23.25 -5.38
C THR A 283 3.09 -22.51 -6.50
N GLY A 284 3.69 -21.34 -6.22
CA GLY A 284 4.40 -20.55 -7.22
C GLY A 284 3.49 -20.00 -8.34
N LYS A 285 2.19 -19.86 -8.08
CA LYS A 285 1.25 -19.18 -8.98
C LYS A 285 1.28 -17.67 -8.86
N LEU A 286 1.88 -17.19 -7.79
CA LEU A 286 2.19 -15.79 -7.53
C LEU A 286 3.69 -15.66 -7.37
N ASP A 287 4.26 -14.66 -8.00
CA ASP A 287 5.66 -14.27 -7.87
C ASP A 287 5.86 -13.34 -6.68
N ILE A 288 4.88 -12.46 -6.41
CA ILE A 288 4.88 -11.52 -5.28
C ILE A 288 3.52 -11.56 -4.60
N GLY A 289 3.54 -11.72 -3.27
CA GLY A 289 2.39 -11.49 -2.41
C GLY A 289 2.57 -10.20 -1.62
N GLU A 290 1.69 -9.23 -1.83
CA GLU A 290 1.68 -8.02 -1.02
C GLU A 290 0.98 -8.28 0.30
N VAL A 291 1.64 -7.89 1.38
CA VAL A 291 1.11 -7.91 2.74
C VAL A 291 0.61 -9.29 3.18
N VAL A 292 1.55 -10.13 3.55
CA VAL A 292 1.23 -11.38 4.26
C VAL A 292 0.99 -11.05 5.73
N ARG A 293 -0.19 -11.41 6.27
CA ARG A 293 -0.49 -11.22 7.68
C ARG A 293 0.52 -12.01 8.54
N TRP A 294 1.02 -11.37 9.60
CA TRP A 294 2.03 -11.94 10.48
C TRP A 294 1.66 -13.35 11.01
N ILE A 295 0.39 -13.61 11.28
CA ILE A 295 -0.13 -14.89 11.78
C ILE A 295 0.19 -16.06 10.85
N ASN A 296 0.31 -15.82 9.55
CA ASN A 296 0.60 -16.82 8.53
C ASN A 296 2.10 -17.00 8.25
N VAL A 297 2.93 -16.07 8.71
CA VAL A 297 4.38 -16.05 8.43
C VAL A 297 5.11 -17.28 8.97
N PRO A 298 4.89 -17.72 10.24
CA PRO A 298 5.58 -18.91 10.76
C PRO A 298 5.31 -20.16 9.92
N GLN A 299 4.04 -20.40 9.59
CA GLN A 299 3.64 -21.55 8.78
C GLN A 299 4.20 -21.50 7.36
N LEU A 300 4.21 -20.30 6.73
CA LEU A 300 4.78 -20.15 5.39
C LEU A 300 6.29 -20.39 5.39
N LYS A 301 7.02 -19.90 6.39
CA LYS A 301 8.46 -20.14 6.54
C LYS A 301 8.78 -21.63 6.69
N GLU A 302 7.92 -22.39 7.38
CA GLU A 302 8.06 -23.82 7.55
C GLU A 302 7.73 -24.59 6.27
N THR A 303 6.62 -24.24 5.60
CA THR A 303 6.09 -25.01 4.47
C THR A 303 6.62 -24.59 3.10
N THR A 304 7.20 -23.39 3.01
CA THR A 304 7.68 -22.79 1.76
C THR A 304 8.94 -21.97 2.04
N PRO A 305 10.04 -22.64 2.48
CA PRO A 305 11.27 -21.96 2.93
C PRO A 305 11.98 -21.19 1.81
N GLU A 306 11.66 -21.46 0.54
CA GLU A 306 12.18 -20.74 -0.63
C GLU A 306 11.63 -19.33 -0.81
N LEU A 307 10.55 -18.96 -0.11
CA LEU A 307 10.02 -17.61 -0.16
C LEU A 307 11.01 -16.60 0.42
N GLN A 308 11.25 -15.54 -0.33
CA GLN A 308 12.00 -14.39 0.14
C GLN A 308 11.07 -13.43 0.87
N TRP A 309 11.54 -12.86 1.97
CA TRP A 309 10.76 -12.02 2.84
C TRP A 309 11.34 -10.62 2.92
N ASN A 310 10.46 -9.64 2.79
CA ASN A 310 10.75 -8.27 3.17
C ASN A 310 9.85 -7.88 4.35
N ARG A 311 10.43 -7.36 5.42
CA ARG A 311 9.73 -6.93 6.63
C ARG A 311 10.08 -5.47 6.93
N TRP A 312 9.06 -4.69 7.17
CA TRP A 312 9.21 -3.31 7.61
C TRP A 312 8.11 -2.95 8.62
N LEU A 313 8.35 -1.90 9.42
CA LEU A 313 7.30 -1.30 10.23
C LEU A 313 6.35 -0.52 9.33
N ALA A 314 5.06 -0.75 9.48
CA ALA A 314 4.06 -0.01 8.73
C ALA A 314 4.13 1.49 9.09
N PRO A 315 4.07 2.37 8.08
CA PRO A 315 4.16 3.81 8.32
C PRO A 315 2.95 4.38 9.06
N GLN A 316 1.86 3.66 9.05
CA GLN A 316 0.62 4.02 9.73
C GLN A 316 0.40 3.06 10.89
N GLY A 317 0.43 3.60 12.12
CA GLY A 317 0.02 2.83 13.29
C GLY A 317 -1.48 2.55 13.27
N THR A 318 -1.89 1.41 13.82
CA THR A 318 -3.31 1.15 14.08
C THR A 318 -3.82 2.15 15.10
N LEU A 319 -4.84 2.90 14.75
CA LEU A 319 -5.46 3.90 15.61
C LEU A 319 -6.98 3.85 15.51
N ILE A 320 -7.64 4.23 16.61
CA ILE A 320 -9.09 4.45 16.62
C ILE A 320 -9.35 5.95 16.60
N ALA A 321 -10.00 6.42 15.55
CA ALA A 321 -10.42 7.80 15.42
C ALA A 321 -11.76 8.00 16.14
N LEU A 322 -11.87 9.06 16.94
CA LEU A 322 -13.01 9.35 17.78
C LEU A 322 -13.74 10.63 17.32
N ARG A 323 -15.05 10.67 17.44
CA ARG A 323 -15.90 11.86 17.19
C ARG A 323 -15.75 12.85 18.33
N VAL A 324 -14.72 13.70 18.25
CA VAL A 324 -14.40 14.70 19.28
C VAL A 324 -15.33 15.92 19.30
N ASP A 325 -16.26 15.99 18.38
CA ASP A 325 -17.29 17.03 18.24
C ASP A 325 -18.61 16.68 18.96
N ARG A 326 -18.69 15.54 19.65
CA ARG A 326 -19.90 15.05 20.31
C ARG A 326 -19.60 14.43 21.66
N PRO A 327 -20.52 14.63 22.66
CA PRO A 327 -20.47 13.92 23.92
C PRO A 327 -20.59 12.39 23.72
N PRO A 328 -19.93 11.58 24.56
CA PRO A 328 -19.01 12.00 25.61
C PRO A 328 -17.56 12.16 25.13
N LEU A 329 -17.30 11.97 23.82
CA LEU A 329 -15.95 11.90 23.24
C LEU A 329 -15.31 13.28 23.02
N ASP A 330 -16.07 14.38 23.15
CA ASP A 330 -15.58 15.76 23.24
C ASP A 330 -14.78 16.01 24.53
N ASN A 331 -15.05 15.22 25.60
CA ASN A 331 -14.32 15.31 26.85
C ASN A 331 -12.95 14.62 26.76
N ARG A 332 -11.88 15.37 27.03
CA ARG A 332 -10.50 14.85 27.01
C ARG A 332 -10.26 13.73 28.02
N LEU A 333 -10.90 13.76 29.19
CA LEU A 333 -10.73 12.71 30.20
C LEU A 333 -11.25 11.37 29.70
N VAL A 334 -12.40 11.38 29.00
CA VAL A 334 -12.98 10.18 28.39
C VAL A 334 -12.02 9.59 27.35
N ARG A 335 -11.48 10.42 26.46
CA ARG A 335 -10.54 9.94 25.43
C ARG A 335 -9.24 9.37 26.02
N ARG A 336 -8.73 10.01 27.10
CA ARG A 336 -7.56 9.49 27.85
C ARG A 336 -7.88 8.16 28.52
N ALA A 337 -9.06 8.03 29.14
CA ALA A 337 -9.50 6.79 29.74
C ALA A 337 -9.54 5.65 28.75
N LEU A 338 -10.16 5.86 27.59
CA LEU A 338 -10.21 4.85 26.51
C LEU A 338 -8.81 4.42 26.06
N ASN A 339 -7.87 5.37 25.97
CA ASN A 339 -6.52 5.09 25.48
C ASN A 339 -5.67 4.30 26.49
N ILE A 340 -5.69 4.68 27.79
CA ILE A 340 -4.88 3.99 28.84
C ILE A 340 -5.52 2.70 29.33
N ALA A 341 -6.79 2.46 29.00
CA ALA A 341 -7.48 1.20 29.26
C ALA A 341 -7.03 0.05 28.36
N VAL A 342 -6.34 0.34 27.24
CA VAL A 342 -5.87 -0.68 26.28
C VAL A 342 -4.44 -1.08 26.60
N ASN A 343 -4.22 -2.38 26.82
CA ASN A 343 -2.88 -2.94 27.03
C ASN A 343 -2.18 -3.13 25.70
N LYS A 344 -1.47 -2.10 25.26
CA LYS A 344 -0.79 -2.08 23.94
C LYS A 344 0.32 -3.12 23.87
N GLN A 345 1.06 -3.36 24.97
CA GLN A 345 2.12 -4.36 24.99
C GLN A 345 1.56 -5.78 24.88
N GLU A 346 0.46 -6.08 25.56
CA GLU A 346 -0.22 -7.38 25.44
C GLU A 346 -0.73 -7.62 24.01
N ILE A 347 -1.19 -6.57 23.32
CA ILE A 347 -1.54 -6.66 21.89
C ILE A 347 -0.31 -7.01 21.04
N VAL A 348 0.83 -6.37 21.28
CA VAL A 348 2.10 -6.70 20.59
C VAL A 348 2.46 -8.17 20.84
N ASP A 349 2.43 -8.60 22.09
CA ASP A 349 2.92 -9.94 22.48
C ASP A 349 1.97 -11.06 22.01
N LEU A 350 0.67 -10.90 22.23
CA LEU A 350 -0.32 -11.97 22.01
C LEU A 350 -0.99 -11.90 20.64
N PHE A 351 -1.35 -10.70 20.17
CA PHE A 351 -2.03 -10.56 18.89
C PHE A 351 -1.04 -10.56 17.72
N TYR A 352 0.10 -9.87 17.87
CA TYR A 352 1.11 -9.79 16.81
C TYR A 352 2.32 -10.73 17.04
N GLY A 353 2.31 -11.58 18.09
CA GLY A 353 3.37 -12.53 18.36
C GLY A 353 4.75 -11.89 18.58
N GLY A 354 4.80 -10.64 19.05
CA GLY A 354 6.03 -9.87 19.21
C GLY A 354 6.50 -9.16 17.91
N GLU A 355 5.76 -9.26 16.82
CA GLU A 355 6.14 -8.75 15.50
C GLU A 355 5.64 -7.31 15.24
N ALA A 356 5.24 -6.59 16.27
CA ALA A 356 4.84 -5.19 16.22
C ALA A 356 5.58 -4.36 17.26
N GLU A 357 5.45 -3.06 17.21
CA GLU A 357 6.06 -2.15 18.18
C GLU A 357 5.05 -1.12 18.70
N VAL A 358 5.15 -0.83 20.00
CA VAL A 358 4.41 0.29 20.61
C VAL A 358 5.21 1.57 20.38
N MET A 359 4.69 2.44 19.53
CA MET A 359 5.34 3.70 19.21
C MET A 359 4.42 4.89 19.49
N ALA A 360 5.03 6.02 19.79
CA ALA A 360 4.33 7.28 19.85
C ALA A 360 4.07 7.79 18.41
N PHE A 361 2.80 7.72 18.01
CA PHE A 361 2.36 8.35 16.75
C PHE A 361 2.72 9.85 16.74
N PRO A 362 3.08 10.46 15.57
CA PRO A 362 2.94 9.92 14.22
C PRO A 362 4.24 9.42 13.58
N GLN A 363 5.36 9.43 14.27
CA GLN A 363 6.67 9.26 13.63
C GLN A 363 7.26 7.87 13.84
N LEU A 364 7.97 7.38 12.83
CA LEU A 364 8.72 6.13 12.83
C LEU A 364 10.22 6.39 12.99
N PRO A 365 11.01 5.41 13.47
CA PRO A 365 12.48 5.53 13.52
C PRO A 365 13.11 5.92 12.19
N ASP A 366 12.52 5.50 11.07
CA ASP A 366 13.02 5.80 9.72
C ASP A 366 12.92 7.28 9.32
N PHE A 367 12.18 8.09 10.09
CA PHE A 367 12.13 9.54 9.90
C PHE A 367 13.35 10.30 10.47
N GLY A 368 14.33 9.59 11.01
CA GLY A 368 15.57 10.19 11.49
C GLY A 368 15.35 11.32 12.51
N ALA A 369 15.72 12.55 12.17
CA ALA A 369 15.63 13.70 13.05
C ALA A 369 14.18 14.07 13.50
N TYR A 370 13.16 13.56 12.84
CA TYR A 370 11.76 13.80 13.21
C TYR A 370 11.20 12.75 14.18
N PHE A 371 11.92 11.63 14.38
CA PHE A 371 11.54 10.60 15.32
C PHE A 371 12.06 10.92 16.72
N GLN A 372 11.18 10.79 17.71
CA GLN A 372 11.55 10.85 19.11
C GLN A 372 11.07 9.58 19.83
N PRO A 373 11.97 8.80 20.43
CA PRO A 373 11.61 7.62 21.19
C PRO A 373 10.61 7.94 22.29
N LEU A 374 9.65 7.04 22.56
CA LEU A 374 8.64 7.25 23.59
C LEU A 374 9.24 7.58 24.97
N GLY A 375 10.35 6.93 25.35
CA GLY A 375 11.05 7.16 26.61
C GLY A 375 11.65 8.57 26.76
N GLU A 376 11.84 9.29 25.68
CA GLU A 376 12.37 10.67 25.64
C GLU A 376 11.27 11.73 25.56
N MET A 377 10.02 11.30 25.39
CA MET A 377 8.87 12.20 25.33
C MET A 377 8.50 12.73 26.72
N PRO A 378 7.77 13.86 26.80
CA PRO A 378 7.26 14.36 28.08
C PRO A 378 6.44 13.30 28.83
N ALA A 379 6.51 13.28 30.17
CA ALA A 379 5.78 12.34 31.01
C ALA A 379 4.27 12.31 30.72
N SER A 380 3.68 13.45 30.32
CA SER A 380 2.27 13.55 29.93
C SER A 380 1.92 12.79 28.65
N VAL A 381 2.92 12.50 27.81
CA VAL A 381 2.78 11.64 26.63
C VAL A 381 3.05 10.19 27.00
N GLN A 382 4.14 9.93 27.75
CA GLN A 382 4.50 8.56 28.16
C GLN A 382 3.37 7.87 28.90
N GLU A 383 2.66 8.57 29.80
CA GLU A 383 1.52 8.02 30.56
C GLU A 383 0.38 7.50 29.67
N LEU A 384 0.23 8.01 28.44
CA LEU A 384 -0.81 7.55 27.50
C LEU A 384 -0.53 6.14 26.95
N PHE A 385 0.70 5.67 27.12
CA PHE A 385 1.12 4.34 26.66
C PHE A 385 1.21 3.32 27.80
N VAL A 386 0.96 3.75 29.04
CA VAL A 386 0.90 2.86 30.21
C VAL A 386 -0.52 2.30 30.34
N TYR A 387 -0.64 0.99 30.45
CA TYR A 387 -1.92 0.34 30.76
C TYR A 387 -2.31 0.57 32.21
N ASP A 388 -3.38 1.32 32.45
CA ASP A 388 -3.90 1.63 33.79
C ASP A 388 -5.44 1.70 33.79
N PRO A 389 -6.12 0.55 33.86
CA PRO A 389 -7.60 0.51 33.87
C PRO A 389 -8.20 1.15 35.14
N GLU A 390 -7.48 1.17 36.27
CA GLU A 390 -7.97 1.81 37.49
C GLU A 390 -7.97 3.34 37.34
N LYS A 391 -6.91 3.91 36.78
CA LYS A 391 -6.87 5.32 36.41
C LYS A 391 -7.92 5.66 35.38
N ALA A 392 -8.13 4.77 34.38
CA ALA A 392 -9.15 4.97 33.37
C ALA A 392 -10.57 5.08 33.98
N ARG A 393 -10.93 4.22 34.94
CA ARG A 393 -12.21 4.33 35.69
C ARG A 393 -12.32 5.64 36.45
N ARG A 394 -11.24 6.07 37.13
CA ARG A 394 -11.24 7.36 37.84
C ARG A 394 -11.48 8.54 36.89
N LEU A 395 -10.83 8.54 35.72
CA LEU A 395 -11.01 9.56 34.68
C LEU A 395 -12.45 9.59 34.15
N LEU A 396 -13.09 8.42 33.98
CA LEU A 396 -14.50 8.34 33.55
C LEU A 396 -15.43 8.89 34.68
N ALA A 397 -15.18 8.55 35.94
CA ALA A 397 -15.96 9.08 37.07
C ALA A 397 -15.81 10.59 37.18
N GLU A 398 -14.60 11.14 37.03
CA GLU A 398 -14.34 12.59 37.00
C GLU A 398 -15.05 13.26 35.79
N ALA A 399 -15.19 12.57 34.69
CA ALA A 399 -15.94 13.03 33.52
C ALA A 399 -17.48 12.92 33.68
N GLY A 400 -17.97 12.44 34.83
CA GLY A 400 -19.39 12.24 35.09
C GLY A 400 -19.96 10.92 34.57
N LEU A 401 -19.11 9.94 34.26
CA LEU A 401 -19.47 8.65 33.71
C LEU A 401 -18.94 7.47 34.55
N PRO A 402 -19.31 7.38 35.87
CA PRO A 402 -18.77 6.36 36.77
C PRO A 402 -19.13 4.92 36.34
N ASP A 403 -20.28 4.76 35.66
CA ASP A 403 -20.76 3.45 35.18
C ASP A 403 -20.36 3.16 33.72
N GLY A 404 -19.53 4.03 33.11
CA GLY A 404 -19.14 3.96 31.71
C GLY A 404 -20.22 4.47 30.76
N PHE A 405 -20.18 4.02 29.49
CA PHE A 405 -21.11 4.43 28.44
C PHE A 405 -21.13 3.43 27.30
N GLU A 406 -22.05 3.62 26.35
CA GLU A 406 -22.10 2.84 25.11
C GLU A 406 -21.61 3.66 23.93
N LEU A 407 -20.94 3.02 22.95
CA LEU A 407 -20.55 3.64 21.70
C LEU A 407 -20.60 2.64 20.54
N ASN A 408 -20.69 3.15 19.31
CA ASN A 408 -20.57 2.35 18.11
C ASN A 408 -19.19 2.60 17.47
N ILE A 409 -18.55 1.51 17.06
CA ILE A 409 -17.26 1.60 16.34
C ILE A 409 -17.38 0.93 14.98
N GLN A 410 -17.11 1.70 13.95
CA GLN A 410 -17.14 1.24 12.56
C GLN A 410 -15.76 0.68 12.16
N VAL A 411 -15.79 -0.40 11.39
CA VAL A 411 -14.60 -1.06 10.88
C VAL A 411 -14.82 -1.48 9.43
N CYS A 412 -13.81 -1.31 8.56
CA CYS A 412 -13.88 -1.87 7.23
C CYS A 412 -13.77 -3.40 7.28
N SER A 413 -14.76 -4.12 6.73
CA SER A 413 -14.65 -5.57 6.53
C SER A 413 -13.54 -5.96 5.53
N CYS A 414 -12.94 -4.97 4.86
CA CYS A 414 -11.81 -5.11 3.95
C CYS A 414 -10.45 -5.26 4.68
N THR A 415 -10.39 -5.03 5.99
CA THR A 415 -9.15 -5.08 6.78
C THR A 415 -9.25 -6.19 7.83
N PRO A 416 -8.84 -7.44 7.50
CA PRO A 416 -8.95 -8.58 8.41
C PRO A 416 -8.29 -8.35 9.78
N ASP A 417 -7.11 -7.71 9.80
CA ASP A 417 -6.40 -7.44 11.05
C ASP A 417 -7.21 -6.54 12.01
N HIS A 418 -7.88 -5.51 11.49
CA HIS A 418 -8.72 -4.66 12.30
C HIS A 418 -9.98 -5.40 12.79
N MET A 419 -10.54 -6.27 11.94
CA MET A 419 -11.67 -7.11 12.33
C MET A 419 -11.33 -8.07 13.47
N ASP A 420 -10.12 -8.61 13.48
CA ASP A 420 -9.64 -9.54 14.49
C ASP A 420 -9.16 -8.82 15.77
N LEU A 421 -8.55 -7.63 15.63
CA LEU A 421 -8.02 -6.85 16.75
C LEU A 421 -9.11 -6.15 17.57
N LEU A 422 -10.14 -5.65 16.90
CA LEU A 422 -11.15 -4.79 17.53
C LEU A 422 -11.91 -5.47 18.68
N PRO A 423 -12.30 -6.76 18.62
CA PRO A 423 -12.88 -7.46 19.76
C PRO A 423 -12.00 -7.47 21.02
N LEU A 424 -10.67 -7.58 20.83
CA LEU A 424 -9.72 -7.51 21.94
C LEU A 424 -9.71 -6.12 22.57
N ILE A 425 -9.69 -5.05 21.76
CA ILE A 425 -9.76 -3.68 22.26
C ILE A 425 -11.10 -3.43 23.01
N VAL A 426 -12.21 -3.90 22.47
CA VAL A 426 -13.52 -3.82 23.15
C VAL A 426 -13.49 -4.52 24.50
N SER A 427 -12.85 -5.67 24.62
CA SER A 427 -12.73 -6.38 25.91
C SER A 427 -11.96 -5.60 26.96
N TYR A 428 -10.98 -4.78 26.58
CA TYR A 428 -10.32 -3.85 27.52
C TYR A 428 -11.25 -2.72 27.96
N TRP A 429 -12.04 -2.17 27.04
CA TRP A 429 -13.00 -1.11 27.36
C TRP A 429 -14.13 -1.59 28.28
N GLU A 430 -14.59 -2.84 28.12
CA GLU A 430 -15.58 -3.45 29.02
C GLU A 430 -15.08 -3.49 30.47
N LYS A 431 -13.79 -3.69 30.72
CA LYS A 431 -13.18 -3.65 32.08
C LYS A 431 -13.34 -2.29 32.77
N ILE A 432 -13.60 -1.23 32.02
CA ILE A 432 -13.81 0.12 32.55
C ILE A 432 -15.27 0.60 32.39
N GLY A 433 -16.21 -0.31 32.08
CA GLY A 433 -17.64 -0.02 31.93
C GLY A 433 -18.05 0.52 30.55
N VAL A 434 -17.14 0.60 29.58
CA VAL A 434 -17.45 1.09 28.23
C VAL A 434 -17.80 -0.07 27.33
N ARG A 435 -19.01 -0.05 26.76
CA ARG A 435 -19.54 -1.07 25.85
C ARG A 435 -19.53 -0.56 24.42
N ALA A 436 -18.68 -1.14 23.58
CA ALA A 436 -18.59 -0.80 22.17
C ALA A 436 -19.30 -1.83 21.29
N ARG A 437 -20.15 -1.36 20.37
CA ARG A 437 -20.80 -2.19 19.34
C ARG A 437 -20.03 -2.09 18.03
N ILE A 438 -19.42 -3.19 17.60
CA ILE A 438 -18.66 -3.27 16.36
C ILE A 438 -19.64 -3.28 15.19
N GLN A 439 -19.42 -2.40 14.21
CA GLN A 439 -20.20 -2.25 12.99
C GLN A 439 -19.33 -2.46 11.76
N PRO A 440 -19.24 -3.70 11.23
CA PRO A 440 -18.52 -3.96 9.99
C PRO A 440 -19.21 -3.26 8.82
N MET A 441 -18.41 -2.62 7.95
CA MET A 441 -18.89 -1.92 6.78
C MET A 441 -18.14 -2.37 5.53
N GLU A 442 -18.83 -2.35 4.39
CA GLU A 442 -18.18 -2.49 3.09
C GLU A 442 -17.30 -1.25 2.81
N TYR A 443 -16.21 -1.44 2.07
CA TYR A 443 -15.17 -0.43 1.87
C TYR A 443 -15.70 0.93 1.36
N ALA A 444 -16.54 0.93 0.32
CA ALA A 444 -17.04 2.19 -0.24
C ALA A 444 -17.93 2.95 0.74
N ALA A 445 -18.78 2.23 1.49
CA ALA A 445 -19.62 2.81 2.53
C ALA A 445 -18.79 3.33 3.70
N PHE A 446 -17.77 2.58 4.12
CA PHE A 446 -16.83 2.99 5.17
C PHE A 446 -16.10 4.27 4.77
N LEU A 447 -15.50 4.30 3.59
CA LEU A 447 -14.78 5.46 3.08
C LEU A 447 -15.69 6.69 2.94
N SER A 448 -16.90 6.50 2.45
CA SER A 448 -17.89 7.58 2.36
C SER A 448 -18.22 8.16 3.74
N ALA A 449 -18.47 7.30 4.73
CA ALA A 449 -18.76 7.75 6.10
C ALA A 449 -17.59 8.53 6.72
N MET A 450 -16.35 8.11 6.46
CA MET A 450 -15.16 8.81 6.94
C MET A 450 -14.99 10.18 6.27
N THR A 451 -15.05 10.23 4.94
CA THR A 451 -14.80 11.45 4.17
C THR A 451 -15.87 12.51 4.38
N THR A 452 -17.14 12.11 4.52
CA THR A 452 -18.27 13.00 4.82
C THR A 452 -18.44 13.29 6.31
N ARG A 453 -17.60 12.67 7.18
CA ARG A 453 -17.68 12.78 8.64
C ARG A 453 -19.05 12.39 9.20
N THR A 454 -19.70 11.42 8.57
CA THR A 454 -21.00 10.87 9.02
C THR A 454 -20.84 9.55 9.78
N HIS A 455 -19.58 9.17 10.08
CA HIS A 455 -19.29 7.96 10.84
C HIS A 455 -19.90 8.02 12.26
N ALA A 456 -20.03 6.86 12.89
CA ALA A 456 -20.46 6.70 14.28
C ALA A 456 -19.48 7.34 15.28
N GLU A 457 -19.58 7.04 16.57
CA GLU A 457 -18.75 7.62 17.62
C GLU A 457 -17.25 7.34 17.40
N ALA A 458 -16.94 6.19 16.79
CA ALA A 458 -15.55 5.79 16.48
C ALA A 458 -15.43 5.00 15.18
N TYR A 459 -14.21 4.95 14.63
CA TYR A 459 -13.82 4.00 13.58
C TYR A 459 -12.35 3.60 13.71
N ILE A 460 -11.99 2.45 13.15
CA ILE A 460 -10.64 1.91 13.10
C ILE A 460 -10.25 1.58 11.66
#